data_58c6fdd27c30df9a8350c274b1d27d37
#
_entry.id   58c6fdd27c30df9a8350c274b1d27d37
#
_cell.length_a   1.000
_cell.length_b   1.000
_cell.length_c   1.000
_cell.angle_alpha   90.00
_cell.angle_beta   90.00
_cell.angle_gamma   90.00
#
_symmetry.space_group_name_H-M   'P 1'
#
loop_
_entity.id
_entity.type
_entity.pdbx_description
1 polymer ?
#
loop_
_entity_poly.entity_id
_entity_poly.type
_entity_poly.pdbx_seq_one_letter_code
_entity_poly.pdbx_strand_id
1 'polypeptide(L)'
;MIDKLEKKFGKYAIRGLMKYLIILYAAGFIINAINPDLYGTWLMLDIDKLLEGQVWRIITFIIQPVDTNNIFRILLTLYVNFLFGMMLESMWGSFRFNLYYFSGIFFNALAIVAIYIFTYCVLGSGISYPLDLTYLNLTLFLAFAVTFPEQRFGFGGNGISMFMIVYLMAVALDVAQAFAVSPYSGIVTLFTNLVWVAIFCLSPKGKYLALGYLVLIGVEVFQAFMSGWILGVIVLIAIVFSMFNFMIFFISLKKKGFAPNNPARRMFQQSMRQQAARHSAPRGDVNRGKIINIYKPSDSKTMHKCAICGRTEKDDDSLEFRFCSKCNGSYEYCSDHLYTHEHKT
;
A
#
# COMPACT_ATOMS: atom_id res chain seq x y z
N MET A 1 15.25 -8.98 -17.66
CA MET A 1 15.24 -10.24 -16.91
C MET A 1 13.83 -10.52 -16.37
N ILE A 2 13.21 -9.61 -15.64
CA ILE A 2 11.85 -9.77 -15.06
C ILE A 2 10.80 -10.14 -16.11
N ASP A 3 10.77 -9.48 -17.28
CA ASP A 3 9.76 -9.78 -18.33
C ASP A 3 9.88 -11.18 -18.91
N LYS A 4 11.11 -11.74 -18.99
CA LYS A 4 11.30 -13.13 -19.41
C LYS A 4 10.75 -14.11 -18.38
N LEU A 5 10.94 -13.80 -17.09
CA LEU A 5 10.36 -14.56 -15.98
C LEU A 5 8.84 -14.43 -15.96
N GLU A 6 8.31 -13.23 -16.17
CA GLU A 6 6.88 -12.97 -16.24
C GLU A 6 6.20 -13.75 -17.36
N LYS A 7 6.80 -13.79 -18.57
CA LYS A 7 6.29 -14.61 -19.68
C LYS A 7 6.27 -16.09 -19.37
N LYS A 8 7.29 -16.61 -18.65
CA LYS A 8 7.42 -18.03 -18.33
C LYS A 8 6.58 -18.45 -17.12
N PHE A 9 6.57 -17.63 -16.07
CA PHE A 9 6.00 -17.98 -14.76
C PHE A 9 4.79 -17.13 -14.36
N GLY A 10 4.38 -16.15 -15.17
CA GLY A 10 3.28 -15.24 -14.84
C GLY A 10 1.96 -15.93 -14.56
N LYS A 11 1.71 -17.12 -15.14
CA LYS A 11 0.51 -17.93 -14.88
C LYS A 11 0.42 -18.46 -13.43
N TYR A 12 1.54 -18.57 -12.73
CA TYR A 12 1.61 -19.03 -11.35
C TYR A 12 1.52 -17.88 -10.32
N ALA A 13 1.39 -16.64 -10.79
CA ALA A 13 1.28 -15.51 -9.90
C ALA A 13 0.01 -15.58 -9.04
N ILE A 14 0.19 -15.45 -7.73
CA ILE A 14 -0.91 -15.39 -6.77
C ILE A 14 -1.53 -14.00 -6.89
N ARG A 15 -2.80 -13.94 -7.29
CA ARG A 15 -3.56 -12.68 -7.37
C ARG A 15 -4.04 -12.28 -5.98
N GLY A 16 -3.82 -11.02 -5.62
CA GLY A 16 -4.19 -10.52 -4.29
C GLY A 16 -3.33 -11.13 -3.18
N LEU A 17 -2.03 -11.34 -3.43
CA LEU A 17 -1.09 -11.94 -2.48
C LEU A 17 -1.21 -11.32 -1.07
N MET A 18 -1.37 -10.00 -0.97
CA MET A 18 -1.49 -9.33 0.34
C MET A 18 -2.65 -9.84 1.19
N LYS A 19 -3.74 -10.30 0.60
CA LYS A 19 -4.87 -10.88 1.36
C LYS A 19 -4.45 -12.11 2.14
N TYR A 20 -3.67 -12.98 1.51
CA TYR A 20 -3.16 -14.20 2.14
C TYR A 20 -2.10 -13.89 3.20
N LEU A 21 -1.24 -12.93 2.93
CA LEU A 21 -0.20 -12.50 3.87
C LEU A 21 -0.79 -11.87 5.13
N ILE A 22 -1.82 -11.03 5.00
CA ILE A 22 -2.52 -10.46 6.15
C ILE A 22 -3.15 -11.55 7.02
N ILE A 23 -3.72 -12.59 6.41
CA ILE A 23 -4.25 -13.75 7.15
C ILE A 23 -3.13 -14.47 7.92
N LEU A 24 -1.95 -14.65 7.29
CA LEU A 24 -0.78 -15.26 7.96
C LEU A 24 -0.28 -14.41 9.14
N TYR A 25 -0.22 -13.09 8.97
CA TYR A 25 0.18 -12.18 10.05
C TYR A 25 -0.82 -12.14 11.19
N ALA A 26 -2.12 -12.16 10.86
CA ALA A 26 -3.18 -12.27 11.86
C ALA A 26 -3.08 -13.61 12.63
N ALA A 27 -2.77 -14.71 11.93
CA ALA A 27 -2.52 -16.01 12.57
C ALA A 27 -1.29 -15.95 13.49
N GLY A 28 -0.19 -15.32 13.05
CA GLY A 28 1.00 -15.09 13.88
C GLY A 28 0.68 -14.31 15.16
N PHE A 29 -0.15 -13.27 15.05
CA PHE A 29 -0.61 -12.52 16.21
C PHE A 29 -1.44 -13.39 17.17
N ILE A 30 -2.38 -14.18 16.66
CA ILE A 30 -3.20 -15.09 17.49
C ILE A 30 -2.31 -16.11 18.21
N ILE A 31 -1.34 -16.69 17.48
CA ILE A 31 -0.37 -17.64 18.08
C ILE A 31 0.41 -16.97 19.22
N ASN A 32 0.92 -15.77 19.00
CA ASN A 32 1.67 -15.01 20.01
C ASN A 32 0.80 -14.62 21.21
N ALA A 33 -0.48 -14.32 21.00
CA ALA A 33 -1.42 -14.00 22.08
C ALA A 33 -1.76 -15.21 22.97
N ILE A 34 -1.81 -16.41 22.37
CA ILE A 34 -2.12 -17.68 23.10
C ILE A 34 -0.85 -18.17 23.82
N ASN A 35 0.27 -18.20 23.13
CA ASN A 35 1.56 -18.66 23.66
C ASN A 35 2.72 -17.86 23.03
N PRO A 36 3.25 -16.84 23.72
CA PRO A 36 4.32 -15.99 23.21
C PRO A 36 5.60 -16.75 22.83
N ASP A 37 5.90 -17.86 23.51
CA ASP A 37 7.11 -18.63 23.28
C ASP A 37 7.02 -19.54 22.06
N LEU A 38 5.80 -19.81 21.55
CA LEU A 38 5.59 -20.79 20.49
C LEU A 38 6.24 -20.37 19.18
N TYR A 39 6.20 -19.07 18.86
CA TYR A 39 6.86 -18.55 17.66
C TYR A 39 8.37 -18.75 17.75
N GLY A 40 9.02 -18.34 18.83
CA GLY A 40 10.47 -18.48 19.02
C GLY A 40 10.93 -19.94 19.03
N THR A 41 10.17 -20.80 19.72
CA THR A 41 10.54 -22.23 19.86
C THR A 41 10.36 -23.04 18.59
N TRP A 42 9.35 -22.75 17.74
CA TRP A 42 8.97 -23.65 16.64
C TRP A 42 8.93 -23.02 15.26
N LEU A 43 8.66 -21.71 15.15
CA LEU A 43 8.36 -21.06 13.87
C LEU A 43 9.45 -20.11 13.40
N MET A 44 10.17 -19.46 14.32
CA MET A 44 11.26 -18.52 14.02
C MET A 44 12.38 -19.20 13.24
N LEU A 45 12.94 -18.51 12.26
CA LEU A 45 14.13 -18.99 11.56
C LEU A 45 15.33 -18.93 12.48
N ASP A 46 15.73 -20.09 12.99
CA ASP A 46 16.87 -20.32 13.85
C ASP A 46 17.86 -21.22 13.10
N ILE A 47 19.09 -20.74 12.93
CA ILE A 47 20.11 -21.43 12.13
C ILE A 47 20.60 -22.70 12.83
N ASP A 48 20.74 -22.69 14.14
CA ASP A 48 21.17 -23.89 14.90
C ASP A 48 20.12 -25.00 14.78
N LYS A 49 18.83 -24.64 14.94
CA LYS A 49 17.71 -25.57 14.78
C LYS A 49 17.53 -26.04 13.34
N LEU A 50 17.85 -25.18 12.39
CA LEU A 50 17.85 -25.58 10.98
C LEU A 50 18.91 -26.64 10.69
N LEU A 51 20.09 -26.51 11.26
CA LEU A 51 21.18 -27.49 11.17
C LEU A 51 20.83 -28.81 11.89
N GLU A 52 20.00 -28.75 12.94
CA GLU A 52 19.44 -29.92 13.61
C GLU A 52 18.34 -30.64 12.78
N GLY A 53 18.00 -30.11 11.58
CA GLY A 53 17.04 -30.73 10.66
C GLY A 53 15.62 -30.13 10.69
N GLN A 54 15.40 -29.02 11.42
CA GLN A 54 14.08 -28.36 11.47
C GLN A 54 13.85 -27.46 10.25
N VAL A 55 13.82 -28.07 9.05
CA VAL A 55 13.78 -27.38 7.75
C VAL A 55 12.50 -26.58 7.50
N TRP A 56 11.39 -26.88 8.20
CA TRP A 56 10.14 -26.14 8.09
C TRP A 56 10.27 -24.66 8.49
N ARG A 57 11.24 -24.31 9.31
CA ARG A 57 11.52 -22.95 9.78
C ARG A 57 11.82 -21.98 8.63
N ILE A 58 12.33 -22.47 7.49
CA ILE A 58 12.57 -21.66 6.28
C ILE A 58 11.24 -21.10 5.71
N ILE A 59 10.12 -21.76 5.97
CA ILE A 59 8.80 -21.33 5.49
C ILE A 59 8.00 -20.69 6.63
N THR A 60 8.04 -21.28 7.81
CA THR A 60 7.18 -20.86 8.93
C THR A 60 7.55 -19.51 9.52
N PHE A 61 8.80 -19.04 9.34
CA PHE A 61 9.20 -17.73 9.85
C PHE A 61 8.40 -16.56 9.22
N ILE A 62 7.73 -16.82 8.08
CA ILE A 62 6.83 -15.85 7.45
C ILE A 62 5.61 -15.55 8.34
N ILE A 63 5.21 -16.51 9.20
CA ILE A 63 4.10 -16.35 10.17
C ILE A 63 4.58 -15.54 11.38
N GLN A 64 5.27 -14.46 11.14
CA GLN A 64 5.85 -13.65 12.20
C GLN A 64 4.79 -12.81 12.90
N PRO A 65 4.69 -12.86 14.25
CA PRO A 65 3.83 -11.94 14.98
C PRO A 65 4.34 -10.51 14.85
N VAL A 66 3.43 -9.55 14.89
CA VAL A 66 3.81 -8.13 15.02
C VAL A 66 4.31 -7.93 16.45
N ASP A 67 5.53 -7.43 16.58
CA ASP A 67 6.17 -7.21 17.88
C ASP A 67 5.60 -5.99 18.60
N THR A 68 4.40 -6.13 19.10
CA THR A 68 3.75 -5.13 19.96
C THR A 68 2.54 -5.73 20.68
N ASN A 69 2.34 -5.33 21.91
CA ASN A 69 1.15 -5.67 22.69
C ASN A 69 -0.01 -4.69 22.45
N ASN A 70 0.19 -3.69 21.59
CA ASN A 70 -0.80 -2.68 21.28
C ASN A 70 -1.68 -3.12 20.10
N ILE A 71 -2.91 -3.58 20.38
CA ILE A 71 -3.86 -4.06 19.37
C ILE A 71 -4.15 -3.01 18.27
N PHE A 72 -4.21 -1.73 18.62
CA PHE A 72 -4.46 -0.67 17.65
C PHE A 72 -3.30 -0.52 16.68
N ARG A 73 -2.05 -0.68 17.17
CA ARG A 73 -0.85 -0.66 16.33
C ARG A 73 -0.80 -1.87 15.39
N ILE A 74 -1.17 -3.04 15.87
CA ILE A 74 -1.28 -4.25 15.05
C ILE A 74 -2.28 -4.03 13.91
N LEU A 75 -3.50 -3.62 14.22
CA LEU A 75 -4.55 -3.37 13.23
C LEU A 75 -4.12 -2.31 12.21
N LEU A 76 -3.46 -1.25 12.67
CA LEU A 76 -2.94 -0.20 11.82
C LEU A 76 -1.86 -0.72 10.86
N THR A 77 -0.89 -1.47 11.39
CA THR A 77 0.20 -2.06 10.59
C THR A 77 -0.36 -3.00 9.53
N LEU A 78 -1.27 -3.88 9.89
CA LEU A 78 -1.92 -4.79 8.95
C LEU A 78 -2.70 -4.02 7.86
N TYR A 79 -3.43 -2.99 8.25
CA TYR A 79 -4.21 -2.16 7.31
C TYR A 79 -3.30 -1.40 6.33
N VAL A 80 -2.24 -0.76 6.82
CA VAL A 80 -1.30 0.00 5.97
C VAL A 80 -0.58 -0.92 5.00
N ASN A 81 -0.10 -2.07 5.47
CA ASN A 81 0.53 -3.08 4.61
C ASN A 81 -0.43 -3.60 3.55
N PHE A 82 -1.67 -3.89 3.92
CA PHE A 82 -2.70 -4.31 2.99
C PHE A 82 -2.94 -3.25 1.90
N LEU A 83 -3.12 -2.00 2.31
CA LEU A 83 -3.38 -0.89 1.39
C LEU A 83 -2.21 -0.71 0.40
N PHE A 84 -0.99 -0.63 0.91
CA PHE A 84 0.20 -0.42 0.07
C PHE A 84 0.45 -1.60 -0.86
N GLY A 85 0.33 -2.82 -0.35
CA GLY A 85 0.51 -4.01 -1.17
C GLY A 85 -0.53 -4.12 -2.29
N MET A 86 -1.80 -3.85 -2.01
CA MET A 86 -2.83 -3.84 -3.05
C MET A 86 -2.59 -2.75 -4.11
N MET A 87 -2.17 -1.56 -3.68
CA MET A 87 -1.87 -0.47 -4.61
C MET A 87 -0.65 -0.79 -5.49
N LEU A 88 0.40 -1.35 -4.91
CA LEU A 88 1.59 -1.79 -5.67
C LEU A 88 1.25 -2.94 -6.63
N GLU A 89 0.47 -3.93 -6.18
CA GLU A 89 0.04 -5.04 -7.03
C GLU A 89 -0.80 -4.55 -8.21
N SER A 90 -1.70 -3.59 -7.98
CA SER A 90 -2.52 -3.01 -9.06
C SER A 90 -1.68 -2.27 -10.11
N MET A 91 -0.56 -1.65 -9.70
CA MET A 91 0.34 -0.92 -10.60
C MET A 91 1.32 -1.80 -11.32
N TRP A 92 1.95 -2.74 -10.62
CA TRP A 92 3.02 -3.58 -11.19
C TRP A 92 2.51 -4.87 -11.82
N GLY A 93 1.30 -5.29 -11.44
CA GLY A 93 0.74 -6.60 -11.74
C GLY A 93 1.16 -7.67 -10.72
N SER A 94 0.32 -8.71 -10.58
CA SER A 94 0.49 -9.73 -9.54
C SER A 94 1.84 -10.45 -9.61
N PHE A 95 2.35 -10.76 -10.82
CA PHE A 95 3.63 -11.48 -10.95
C PHE A 95 4.82 -10.67 -10.40
N ARG A 96 4.92 -9.40 -10.77
CA ARG A 96 6.04 -8.55 -10.33
C ARG A 96 5.95 -8.25 -8.85
N PHE A 97 4.74 -8.05 -8.33
CA PHE A 97 4.52 -7.87 -6.91
C PHE A 97 4.92 -9.11 -6.11
N ASN A 98 4.50 -10.30 -6.56
CA ASN A 98 4.87 -11.57 -5.93
C ASN A 98 6.39 -11.76 -5.94
N LEU A 99 7.03 -11.51 -7.08
CA LEU A 99 8.48 -11.62 -7.20
C LEU A 99 9.21 -10.69 -6.22
N TYR A 100 8.75 -9.44 -6.12
CA TYR A 100 9.31 -8.45 -5.19
C TYR A 100 9.16 -8.90 -3.74
N TYR A 101 7.98 -9.36 -3.37
CA TYR A 101 7.68 -9.75 -2.01
C TYR A 101 8.45 -11.01 -1.58
N PHE A 102 8.43 -12.05 -2.41
CA PHE A 102 9.17 -13.28 -2.12
C PHE A 102 10.69 -13.09 -2.16
N SER A 103 11.19 -12.24 -3.05
CA SER A 103 12.62 -11.89 -3.00
C SER A 103 12.96 -11.11 -1.73
N GLY A 104 12.06 -10.26 -1.20
CA GLY A 104 12.23 -9.59 0.09
C GLY A 104 12.33 -10.57 1.25
N ILE A 105 11.45 -11.57 1.30
CA ILE A 105 11.51 -12.66 2.29
C ILE A 105 12.85 -13.42 2.18
N PHE A 106 13.29 -13.73 0.96
CA PHE A 106 14.56 -14.41 0.73
C PHE A 106 15.75 -13.57 1.22
N PHE A 107 15.78 -12.27 0.95
CA PHE A 107 16.84 -11.39 1.43
C PHE A 107 16.81 -11.22 2.96
N ASN A 108 15.63 -11.23 3.59
CA ASN A 108 15.53 -11.26 5.04
C ASN A 108 16.11 -12.56 5.62
N ALA A 109 15.83 -13.70 5.03
CA ALA A 109 16.44 -14.97 5.45
C ALA A 109 17.98 -14.93 5.30
N LEU A 110 18.49 -14.37 4.20
CA LEU A 110 19.93 -14.17 4.01
C LEU A 110 20.54 -13.22 5.06
N ALA A 111 19.79 -12.18 5.47
CA ALA A 111 20.23 -11.27 6.52
C ALA A 111 20.38 -12.01 7.87
N ILE A 112 19.44 -12.90 8.21
CA ILE A 112 19.54 -13.73 9.44
C ILE A 112 20.79 -14.61 9.40
N VAL A 113 21.08 -15.26 8.26
CA VAL A 113 22.30 -16.05 8.07
C VAL A 113 23.55 -15.18 8.21
N ALA A 114 23.56 -13.99 7.60
CA ALA A 114 24.69 -13.07 7.68
C ALA A 114 24.93 -12.58 9.11
N ILE A 115 23.87 -12.29 9.87
CA ILE A 115 23.93 -11.92 11.27
C ILE A 115 24.49 -13.07 12.12
N TYR A 116 24.03 -14.30 11.86
CA TYR A 116 24.54 -15.49 12.54
C TYR A 116 26.04 -15.68 12.31
N ILE A 117 26.51 -15.58 11.06
CA ILE A 117 27.94 -15.67 10.73
C ILE A 117 28.72 -14.53 11.39
N PHE A 118 28.23 -13.30 11.34
CA PHE A 118 28.86 -12.15 11.97
C PHE A 118 29.02 -12.35 13.48
N THR A 119 27.97 -12.75 14.18
CA THR A 119 28.01 -12.98 15.64
C THR A 119 28.89 -14.15 15.98
N TYR A 120 28.89 -15.21 15.17
CA TYR A 120 29.81 -16.34 15.36
C TYR A 120 31.27 -15.92 15.25
N CYS A 121 31.64 -15.09 14.28
CA CYS A 121 33.00 -14.60 14.11
C CYS A 121 33.44 -13.65 15.22
N VAL A 122 32.53 -12.85 15.79
CA VAL A 122 32.86 -11.83 16.79
C VAL A 122 32.78 -12.35 18.22
N LEU A 123 31.75 -13.18 18.51
CA LEU A 123 31.46 -13.64 19.87
C LEU A 123 31.87 -15.11 20.10
N GLY A 124 32.24 -15.83 19.04
CA GLY A 124 32.49 -17.27 19.11
C GLY A 124 31.22 -18.13 19.21
N SER A 125 30.05 -17.51 19.18
CA SER A 125 28.73 -18.18 19.17
C SER A 125 27.80 -17.47 18.22
N GLY A 126 27.11 -18.21 17.34
CA GLY A 126 26.11 -17.67 16.42
C GLY A 126 24.85 -17.27 17.18
N ILE A 127 24.29 -16.13 16.85
CA ILE A 127 23.00 -15.68 17.36
C ILE A 127 22.02 -15.59 16.20
N SER A 128 20.97 -16.39 16.25
CA SER A 128 19.85 -16.28 15.29
C SER A 128 18.94 -15.13 15.73
N TYR A 129 19.19 -13.93 15.18
CA TYR A 129 18.43 -12.73 15.50
C TYR A 129 17.11 -12.72 14.72
N PRO A 130 15.95 -12.70 15.38
CA PRO A 130 14.67 -12.62 14.69
C PRO A 130 14.54 -11.26 13.99
N LEU A 131 14.50 -11.26 12.65
CA LEU A 131 14.15 -10.06 11.91
C LEU A 131 12.63 -9.99 11.80
N ASP A 132 12.07 -8.96 12.38
CA ASP A 132 10.64 -8.70 12.31
C ASP A 132 10.20 -8.17 10.94
N LEU A 133 8.91 -7.97 10.76
CA LEU A 133 8.32 -7.44 9.53
C LEU A 133 8.75 -6.01 9.23
N THR A 134 9.39 -5.30 10.15
CA THR A 134 9.78 -3.89 9.99
C THR A 134 10.67 -3.71 8.78
N TYR A 135 11.63 -4.59 8.57
CA TYR A 135 12.57 -4.51 7.44
C TYR A 135 11.91 -4.83 6.09
N LEU A 136 10.95 -5.75 6.08
CA LEU A 136 10.16 -6.04 4.89
C LEU A 136 9.19 -4.89 4.58
N ASN A 137 8.56 -4.34 5.62
CA ASN A 137 7.68 -3.17 5.54
C ASN A 137 8.43 -1.93 5.07
N LEU A 138 9.70 -1.76 5.48
CA LEU A 138 10.58 -0.71 4.99
C LEU A 138 10.65 -0.71 3.46
N THR A 139 10.97 -1.86 2.88
CA THR A 139 11.12 -1.96 1.43
C THR A 139 9.80 -1.79 0.70
N LEU A 140 8.70 -2.30 1.25
CA LEU A 140 7.35 -2.13 0.72
C LEU A 140 6.95 -0.64 0.71
N PHE A 141 7.23 0.07 1.80
CA PHE A 141 6.95 1.49 1.94
C PHE A 141 7.77 2.34 0.96
N LEU A 142 9.07 2.07 0.83
CA LEU A 142 9.92 2.76 -0.14
C LEU A 142 9.48 2.48 -1.58
N ALA A 143 9.16 1.23 -1.90
CA ALA A 143 8.64 0.86 -3.21
C ALA A 143 7.35 1.60 -3.54
N PHE A 144 6.46 1.75 -2.56
CA PHE A 144 5.24 2.51 -2.67
C PHE A 144 5.51 4.01 -2.89
N ALA A 145 6.36 4.62 -2.08
CA ALA A 145 6.68 6.04 -2.17
C ALA A 145 7.34 6.43 -3.50
N VAL A 146 8.18 5.55 -4.05
CA VAL A 146 8.81 5.76 -5.37
C VAL A 146 7.83 5.51 -6.52
N THR A 147 6.91 4.57 -6.37
CA THR A 147 5.89 4.28 -7.38
C THR A 147 4.85 5.39 -7.47
N PHE A 148 4.54 6.03 -6.34
CA PHE A 148 3.52 7.07 -6.19
C PHE A 148 4.07 8.39 -5.60
N PRO A 149 5.09 9.03 -6.20
CA PRO A 149 5.82 10.14 -5.59
C PRO A 149 4.96 11.40 -5.39
N GLU A 150 3.98 11.64 -6.26
CA GLU A 150 3.10 12.81 -6.22
C GLU A 150 1.73 12.51 -5.56
N GLN A 151 1.48 11.26 -5.18
CA GLN A 151 0.29 10.89 -4.45
C GLN A 151 0.31 11.54 -3.06
N ARG A 152 -0.74 12.26 -2.72
CA ARG A 152 -0.91 12.80 -1.38
C ARG A 152 -1.54 11.74 -0.49
N PHE A 153 -0.90 11.51 0.64
CA PHE A 153 -1.39 10.66 1.70
C PHE A 153 -1.90 11.56 2.80
N GLY A 154 -3.17 11.68 2.89
CA GLY A 154 -3.82 12.43 3.94
C GLY A 154 -5.24 11.91 4.03
N PHE A 155 -5.69 11.85 5.22
CA PHE A 155 -7.05 11.44 5.54
C PHE A 155 -8.04 12.58 5.28
N GLY A 156 -7.84 13.34 4.19
CA GLY A 156 -8.63 14.51 3.79
C GLY A 156 -10.00 14.13 3.23
N GLY A 157 -10.93 13.78 4.07
CA GLY A 157 -12.32 13.49 3.76
C GLY A 157 -13.06 13.13 5.06
N ASN A 158 -14.37 13.04 5.03
CA ASN A 158 -15.19 12.72 6.22
C ASN A 158 -14.87 11.37 6.90
N GLY A 159 -13.90 10.60 6.39
CA GLY A 159 -13.36 9.37 6.99
C GLY A 159 -12.11 9.55 7.85
N ILE A 160 -11.56 10.77 7.97
CA ILE A 160 -10.37 11.09 8.79
C ILE A 160 -10.55 10.65 10.24
N SER A 161 -11.74 10.78 10.77
CA SER A 161 -11.93 10.73 12.21
C SER A 161 -11.59 9.36 12.80
N MET A 162 -12.05 8.26 12.20
CA MET A 162 -11.88 6.95 12.85
C MET A 162 -10.43 6.46 12.80
N PHE A 163 -9.76 6.55 11.64
CA PHE A 163 -8.37 6.08 11.54
C PHE A 163 -7.41 6.93 12.38
N MET A 164 -7.57 8.27 12.36
CA MET A 164 -6.77 9.15 13.21
C MET A 164 -7.05 8.93 14.69
N ILE A 165 -8.29 8.69 15.07
CA ILE A 165 -8.64 8.36 16.46
C ILE A 165 -7.95 7.07 16.88
N VAL A 166 -8.04 6.00 16.06
CA VAL A 166 -7.38 4.72 16.35
C VAL A 166 -5.86 4.89 16.42
N TYR A 167 -5.28 5.66 15.49
CA TYR A 167 -3.84 5.95 15.52
C TYR A 167 -3.43 6.74 16.76
N LEU A 168 -4.16 7.80 17.13
CA LEU A 168 -3.87 8.58 18.34
C LEU A 168 -4.04 7.76 19.62
N MET A 169 -5.02 6.85 19.66
CA MET A 169 -5.16 5.90 20.77
C MET A 169 -3.96 4.94 20.85
N ALA A 170 -3.50 4.44 19.71
CA ALA A 170 -2.28 3.60 19.65
C ALA A 170 -1.06 4.36 20.19
N VAL A 171 -0.86 5.60 19.72
CA VAL A 171 0.24 6.47 20.17
C VAL A 171 0.16 6.74 21.67
N ALA A 172 -1.02 7.07 22.19
CA ALA A 172 -1.20 7.34 23.62
C ALA A 172 -0.82 6.12 24.48
N LEU A 173 -1.21 4.92 24.07
CA LEU A 173 -0.86 3.68 24.78
C LEU A 173 0.65 3.38 24.68
N ASP A 174 1.26 3.51 23.50
CA ASP A 174 2.70 3.28 23.33
C ASP A 174 3.53 4.23 24.19
N VAL A 175 3.17 5.52 24.19
CA VAL A 175 3.85 6.55 24.99
C VAL A 175 3.67 6.28 26.48
N ALA A 176 2.46 5.93 26.93
CA ALA A 176 2.20 5.60 28.34
C ALA A 176 3.01 4.39 28.80
N GLN A 177 3.09 3.32 27.98
CA GLN A 177 3.89 2.14 28.27
C GLN A 177 5.40 2.47 28.30
N ALA A 178 5.88 3.28 27.37
CA ALA A 178 7.28 3.68 27.32
C ALA A 178 7.69 4.54 28.52
N PHE A 179 6.84 5.45 29.00
CA PHE A 179 7.07 6.21 30.23
C PHE A 179 7.06 5.34 31.49
N ALA A 180 6.27 4.26 31.50
CA ALA A 180 6.27 3.30 32.61
C ALA A 180 7.58 2.54 32.72
N VAL A 181 8.33 2.36 31.61
CA VAL A 181 9.66 1.73 31.60
C VAL A 181 10.75 2.72 32.02
N SER A 182 10.81 3.87 31.37
CA SER A 182 11.74 4.96 31.73
C SER A 182 11.32 6.29 31.12
N PRO A 183 11.67 7.44 31.77
CA PRO A 183 11.41 8.76 31.16
C PRO A 183 12.09 8.95 29.81
N TYR A 184 13.28 8.39 29.62
CA TYR A 184 14.03 8.46 28.36
C TYR A 184 13.28 7.74 27.23
N SER A 185 12.87 6.49 27.45
CA SER A 185 12.10 5.74 26.45
C SER A 185 10.76 6.41 26.12
N GLY A 186 10.10 7.00 27.11
CA GLY A 186 8.88 7.76 26.94
C GLY A 186 9.06 8.97 26.01
N ILE A 187 10.12 9.76 26.23
CA ILE A 187 10.44 10.93 25.41
C ILE A 187 10.76 10.51 23.96
N VAL A 188 11.59 9.48 23.77
CA VAL A 188 11.95 8.98 22.44
C VAL A 188 10.72 8.47 21.70
N THR A 189 9.88 7.67 22.36
CA THR A 189 8.62 7.15 21.78
C THR A 189 7.65 8.28 21.42
N LEU A 190 7.50 9.27 22.29
CA LEU A 190 6.69 10.45 22.01
C LEU A 190 7.19 11.19 20.76
N PHE A 191 8.50 11.47 20.68
CA PHE A 191 9.10 12.18 19.55
C PHE A 191 8.90 11.41 18.24
N THR A 192 9.19 10.10 18.23
CA THR A 192 9.02 9.25 17.05
C THR A 192 7.57 9.22 16.57
N ASN A 193 6.62 9.10 17.50
CA ASN A 193 5.20 9.11 17.14
C ASN A 193 4.71 10.49 16.70
N LEU A 194 5.22 11.59 17.27
CA LEU A 194 4.89 12.95 16.81
C LEU A 194 5.35 13.20 15.37
N VAL A 195 6.50 12.67 14.97
CA VAL A 195 6.96 12.72 13.56
C VAL A 195 5.95 12.04 12.65
N TRP A 196 5.45 10.86 13.02
CA TRP A 196 4.43 10.15 12.26
C TRP A 196 3.10 10.88 12.23
N VAL A 197 2.64 11.44 13.37
CA VAL A 197 1.43 12.28 13.41
C VAL A 197 1.56 13.47 12.46
N ALA A 198 2.69 14.18 12.50
CA ALA A 198 2.95 15.31 11.62
C ALA A 198 2.94 14.88 10.15
N ILE A 199 3.58 13.75 9.81
CA ILE A 199 3.57 13.17 8.48
C ILE A 199 2.14 12.92 8.00
N PHE A 200 1.28 12.32 8.81
CA PHE A 200 -0.10 12.03 8.42
C PHE A 200 -0.99 13.29 8.36
N CYS A 201 -0.81 14.25 9.28
CA CYS A 201 -1.59 15.48 9.30
C CYS A 201 -1.27 16.42 8.14
N LEU A 202 -0.01 16.48 7.72
CA LEU A 202 0.43 17.36 6.64
C LEU A 202 0.04 16.84 5.25
N SER A 203 -0.55 15.66 5.13
CA SER A 203 -0.87 15.00 3.84
C SER A 203 0.27 15.11 2.83
N PRO A 204 1.49 14.68 3.18
CA PRO A 204 2.65 14.88 2.33
C PRO A 204 2.53 14.04 1.06
N LYS A 205 3.23 14.48 0.03
CA LYS A 205 3.44 13.65 -1.16
C LYS A 205 4.29 12.44 -0.80
N GLY A 206 4.12 11.33 -1.52
CA GLY A 206 4.83 10.06 -1.27
C GLY A 206 6.34 10.21 -1.12
N LYS A 207 6.97 11.12 -1.89
CA LYS A 207 8.41 11.41 -1.79
C LYS A 207 8.84 11.95 -0.42
N TYR A 208 8.02 12.78 0.23
CA TYR A 208 8.33 13.31 1.57
C TYR A 208 8.10 12.27 2.67
N LEU A 209 7.14 11.37 2.46
CA LEU A 209 6.94 10.19 3.32
C LEU A 209 8.17 9.29 3.33
N ALA A 210 8.74 9.02 2.13
CA ALA A 210 9.96 8.23 2.02
C ALA A 210 11.14 8.89 2.77
N LEU A 211 11.30 10.21 2.61
CA LEU A 211 12.35 10.94 3.32
C LEU A 211 12.17 10.86 4.85
N GLY A 212 10.95 11.11 5.35
CA GLY A 212 10.64 11.00 6.77
C GLY A 212 10.93 9.59 7.32
N TYR A 213 10.57 8.56 6.56
CA TYR A 213 10.83 7.18 6.96
C TYR A 213 12.34 6.85 7.00
N LEU A 214 13.13 7.37 6.04
CA LEU A 214 14.59 7.20 6.06
C LEU A 214 15.23 7.87 7.28
N VAL A 215 14.71 9.03 7.71
CA VAL A 215 15.16 9.68 8.94
C VAL A 215 14.88 8.80 10.16
N LEU A 216 13.70 8.18 10.25
CA LEU A 216 13.35 7.28 11.36
C LEU A 216 14.25 6.05 11.41
N ILE A 217 14.60 5.47 10.26
CA ILE A 217 15.59 4.38 10.18
C ILE A 217 16.95 4.86 10.68
N GLY A 218 17.35 6.08 10.31
CA GLY A 218 18.59 6.67 10.83
C GLY A 218 18.60 6.77 12.35
N VAL A 219 17.47 7.14 12.95
CA VAL A 219 17.30 7.17 14.42
C VAL A 219 17.37 5.77 15.00
N GLU A 220 16.74 4.76 14.39
CA GLU A 220 16.79 3.36 14.82
C GLU A 220 18.25 2.84 14.83
N VAL A 221 18.99 3.06 13.75
CA VAL A 221 20.41 2.68 13.65
C VAL A 221 21.22 3.39 14.75
N PHE A 222 21.01 4.68 14.96
CA PHE A 222 21.70 5.44 15.99
C PHE A 222 21.41 4.86 17.39
N GLN A 223 20.15 4.57 17.71
CA GLN A 223 19.77 3.97 19.00
C GLN A 223 20.39 2.59 19.19
N ALA A 224 20.42 1.76 18.13
CA ALA A 224 21.04 0.46 18.17
C ALA A 224 22.54 0.56 18.50
N PHE A 225 23.26 1.52 17.90
CA PHE A 225 24.68 1.76 18.23
C PHE A 225 24.88 2.29 19.65
N MET A 226 23.99 3.14 20.14
CA MET A 226 24.02 3.63 21.53
C MET A 226 23.78 2.50 22.54
N SER A 227 22.96 1.50 22.18
CA SER A 227 22.71 0.31 23.00
C SER A 227 23.87 -0.70 22.96
N GLY A 228 24.69 -0.68 21.90
CA GLY A 228 25.86 -1.51 21.73
C GLY A 228 26.28 -1.62 20.27
N TRP A 229 27.58 -1.59 20.01
CA TRP A 229 28.11 -1.62 18.64
C TRP A 229 27.72 -2.90 17.86
N ILE A 230 27.63 -4.05 18.54
CA ILE A 230 27.20 -5.31 17.92
C ILE A 230 25.76 -5.20 17.45
N LEU A 231 24.86 -4.67 18.28
CA LEU A 231 23.45 -4.45 17.91
C LEU A 231 23.34 -3.47 16.75
N GLY A 232 24.14 -2.39 16.76
CA GLY A 232 24.19 -1.45 15.64
C GLY A 232 24.58 -2.11 14.31
N VAL A 233 25.57 -3.03 14.33
CA VAL A 233 25.99 -3.77 13.13
C VAL A 233 24.90 -4.76 12.69
N ILE A 234 24.21 -5.44 13.61
CA ILE A 234 23.09 -6.34 13.31
C ILE A 234 21.98 -5.59 12.56
N VAL A 235 21.57 -4.43 13.08
CA VAL A 235 20.55 -3.59 12.45
C VAL A 235 21.01 -3.10 11.07
N LEU A 236 22.27 -2.71 10.92
CA LEU A 236 22.82 -2.33 9.60
C LEU A 236 22.79 -3.48 8.60
N ILE A 237 23.16 -4.69 8.98
CA ILE A 237 23.09 -5.88 8.12
C ILE A 237 21.64 -6.07 7.64
N ALA A 238 20.67 -6.04 8.56
CA ALA A 238 19.26 -6.19 8.21
C ALA A 238 18.78 -5.14 7.20
N ILE A 239 19.11 -3.87 7.42
CA ILE A 239 18.76 -2.76 6.52
C ILE A 239 19.42 -2.93 5.15
N VAL A 240 20.73 -3.26 5.10
CA VAL A 240 21.46 -3.43 3.83
C VAL A 240 20.84 -4.53 2.98
N PHE A 241 20.54 -5.70 3.54
CA PHE A 241 19.91 -6.79 2.80
C PHE A 241 18.49 -6.41 2.32
N SER A 242 17.72 -5.74 3.15
CA SER A 242 16.39 -5.25 2.77
C SER A 242 16.48 -4.22 1.64
N MET A 243 17.38 -3.23 1.77
CA MET A 243 17.60 -2.22 0.73
C MET A 243 18.14 -2.79 -0.57
N PHE A 244 18.95 -3.86 -0.49
CA PHE A 244 19.49 -4.53 -1.68
C PHE A 244 18.37 -5.13 -2.54
N ASN A 245 17.37 -5.78 -1.93
CA ASN A 245 16.17 -6.22 -2.63
C ASN A 245 15.46 -5.06 -3.36
N PHE A 246 15.21 -3.98 -2.65
CA PHE A 246 14.59 -2.78 -3.23
C PHE A 246 15.40 -2.22 -4.40
N MET A 247 16.71 -2.08 -4.25
CA MET A 247 17.60 -1.54 -5.29
C MET A 247 17.62 -2.39 -6.54
N ILE A 248 17.78 -3.72 -6.43
CA ILE A 248 17.77 -4.64 -7.57
C ILE A 248 16.47 -4.51 -8.34
N PHE A 249 15.36 -4.55 -7.64
CA PHE A 249 14.04 -4.50 -8.25
C PHE A 249 13.78 -3.15 -8.90
N PHE A 250 14.10 -2.06 -8.21
CA PHE A 250 13.89 -0.70 -8.69
C PHE A 250 14.74 -0.36 -9.92
N ILE A 251 16.04 -0.73 -9.92
CA ILE A 251 16.92 -0.54 -11.09
C ILE A 251 16.38 -1.32 -12.29
N SER A 252 15.88 -2.53 -12.05
CA SER A 252 15.30 -3.36 -13.12
C SER A 252 14.02 -2.76 -13.70
N LEU A 253 13.20 -2.10 -12.88
CA LEU A 253 11.98 -1.41 -13.30
C LEU A 253 12.28 -0.08 -14.01
N LYS A 254 13.23 0.71 -13.50
CA LYS A 254 13.57 2.02 -14.05
C LYS A 254 14.09 1.93 -15.51
N LYS A 255 14.86 0.90 -15.82
CA LYS A 255 15.39 0.66 -17.18
C LYS A 255 14.33 0.43 -18.26
N LYS A 256 13.11 0.02 -17.90
CA LYS A 256 12.07 -0.39 -18.86
C LYS A 256 10.69 0.29 -18.68
N GLY A 257 10.61 1.26 -17.78
CA GLY A 257 9.32 1.87 -17.40
C GLY A 257 8.48 0.96 -16.47
N PHE A 258 7.70 1.60 -15.62
CA PHE A 258 6.95 0.95 -14.52
C PHE A 258 5.82 0.01 -14.95
N ALA A 259 5.63 -0.24 -16.27
CA ALA A 259 4.45 -0.99 -16.63
C ALA A 259 4.44 -1.75 -17.93
N PRO A 260 3.91 -2.97 -17.89
CA PRO A 260 3.25 -3.56 -19.03
C PRO A 260 1.95 -2.79 -19.33
N ASN A 261 1.52 -2.87 -20.58
CA ASN A 261 0.29 -2.27 -21.09
C ASN A 261 -0.94 -3.01 -20.52
N ASN A 262 -1.14 -2.92 -19.21
CA ASN A 262 -2.21 -3.62 -18.49
C ASN A 262 -3.45 -2.71 -18.42
N PRO A 263 -4.63 -3.15 -18.89
CA PRO A 263 -5.86 -2.37 -18.81
C PRO A 263 -6.24 -1.99 -17.36
N ALA A 264 -5.99 -2.85 -16.40
CA ALA A 264 -6.23 -2.56 -14.97
C ALA A 264 -5.43 -1.34 -14.48
N ARG A 265 -4.19 -1.16 -14.98
CA ARG A 265 -3.39 0.03 -14.68
C ARG A 265 -3.97 1.31 -15.27
N ARG A 266 -4.47 1.26 -16.52
CA ARG A 266 -5.12 2.43 -17.13
C ARG A 266 -6.33 2.86 -16.33
N MET A 267 -7.16 1.91 -15.89
CA MET A 267 -8.31 2.17 -15.02
C MET A 267 -7.89 2.73 -13.66
N PHE A 268 -6.86 2.15 -13.03
CA PHE A 268 -6.34 2.65 -11.76
C PHE A 268 -5.76 4.06 -11.89
N GLN A 269 -4.96 4.33 -12.91
CA GLN A 269 -4.43 5.68 -13.17
C GLN A 269 -5.53 6.69 -13.46
N GLN A 270 -6.60 6.29 -14.18
CA GLN A 270 -7.76 7.15 -14.42
C GLN A 270 -8.51 7.44 -13.12
N SER A 271 -8.75 6.45 -12.28
CA SER A 271 -9.40 6.64 -10.97
C SER A 271 -8.59 7.55 -10.05
N MET A 272 -7.27 7.39 -10.02
CA MET A 272 -6.37 8.25 -9.23
C MET A 272 -6.34 9.69 -9.75
N ARG A 273 -6.33 9.89 -11.07
CA ARG A 273 -6.44 11.24 -11.67
C ARG A 273 -7.78 11.90 -11.37
N GLN A 274 -8.88 11.14 -11.39
CA GLN A 274 -10.20 11.64 -11.02
C GLN A 274 -10.28 12.02 -9.54
N GLN A 275 -9.71 11.22 -8.65
CA GLN A 275 -9.63 11.56 -7.23
C GLN A 275 -8.77 12.82 -7.01
N ALA A 276 -7.60 12.90 -7.63
CA ALA A 276 -6.75 14.10 -7.55
C ALA A 276 -7.46 15.35 -8.08
N ALA A 277 -8.21 15.24 -9.18
CA ALA A 277 -9.00 16.35 -9.73
C ALA A 277 -10.15 16.77 -8.80
N ARG A 278 -10.77 15.83 -8.08
CA ARG A 278 -11.79 16.15 -7.06
C ARG A 278 -11.22 16.89 -5.86
N HIS A 279 -9.98 16.59 -5.47
CA HIS A 279 -9.29 17.26 -4.36
C HIS A 279 -8.67 18.60 -4.74
N SER A 280 -8.39 18.84 -6.01
CA SER A 280 -7.85 20.11 -6.52
C SER A 280 -8.92 21.08 -7.05
N ALA A 281 -10.18 20.65 -7.11
CA ALA A 281 -11.26 21.56 -7.41
C ALA A 281 -11.42 22.57 -6.26
N PRO A 282 -11.43 23.89 -6.52
CA PRO A 282 -11.66 24.87 -5.47
C PRO A 282 -13.00 24.56 -4.82
N ARG A 283 -13.04 24.48 -3.48
CA ARG A 283 -14.26 24.41 -2.70
C ARG A 283 -15.07 25.68 -2.97
N GLY A 284 -15.90 25.61 -3.99
CA GLY A 284 -16.89 26.65 -4.24
C GLY A 284 -17.87 26.69 -3.09
N ASP A 285 -18.19 27.89 -2.67
CA ASP A 285 -19.13 28.26 -1.61
C ASP A 285 -20.40 27.38 -1.63
N VAL A 286 -20.67 26.74 -0.50
CA VAL A 286 -21.84 25.90 -0.27
C VAL A 286 -23.06 26.80 0.04
N ASN A 287 -23.39 27.71 -0.86
CA ASN A 287 -24.65 28.46 -0.75
C ASN A 287 -25.13 28.97 -2.11
N ARG A 288 -25.67 28.05 -2.88
CA ARG A 288 -26.76 28.28 -3.86
C ARG A 288 -27.06 26.94 -4.53
N GLY A 289 -28.26 26.43 -4.32
CA GLY A 289 -28.80 25.27 -5.03
C GLY A 289 -28.83 25.50 -6.55
N LYS A 290 -27.69 25.30 -7.19
CA LYS A 290 -27.57 25.21 -8.63
C LYS A 290 -27.25 23.75 -8.93
N ILE A 291 -28.22 23.07 -9.53
CA ILE A 291 -28.01 21.76 -10.14
C ILE A 291 -26.82 21.88 -11.08
N ILE A 292 -25.66 21.33 -10.67
CA ILE A 292 -24.47 21.31 -11.54
C ILE A 292 -24.70 20.19 -12.55
N ASN A 293 -25.01 20.56 -13.78
CA ASN A 293 -24.98 19.66 -14.93
C ASN A 293 -23.55 19.13 -15.06
N ILE A 294 -23.34 17.84 -14.76
CA ILE A 294 -22.03 17.14 -14.75
C ILE A 294 -21.50 16.89 -16.17
N TYR A 295 -22.20 17.35 -17.19
CA TYR A 295 -21.79 17.24 -18.58
C TYR A 295 -21.27 18.58 -19.10
N LYS A 296 -19.92 18.71 -19.22
CA LYS A 296 -19.33 19.61 -20.23
C LYS A 296 -19.29 18.84 -21.54
N PRO A 297 -19.98 19.27 -22.58
CA PRO A 297 -19.81 18.66 -23.89
C PRO A 297 -18.39 18.97 -24.38
N SER A 298 -17.65 17.95 -24.78
CA SER A 298 -16.51 18.13 -25.67
C SER A 298 -17.09 18.49 -27.04
N ASP A 299 -16.61 19.61 -27.60
CA ASP A 299 -16.93 20.05 -28.95
C ASP A 299 -16.90 18.90 -29.96
N SER A 300 -18.02 18.63 -30.62
CA SER A 300 -18.19 18.09 -31.97
C SER A 300 -19.16 16.94 -32.16
N LYS A 301 -19.89 16.42 -31.19
CA LYS A 301 -20.97 15.46 -31.48
C LYS A 301 -22.29 15.89 -30.85
N THR A 302 -23.31 16.09 -31.66
CA THR A 302 -24.69 16.16 -31.22
C THR A 302 -25.05 14.88 -30.47
N MET A 303 -25.61 14.99 -29.27
CA MET A 303 -25.96 13.83 -28.43
C MET A 303 -27.37 13.32 -28.77
N HIS A 304 -28.25 14.20 -29.21
CA HIS A 304 -29.65 13.90 -29.52
C HIS A 304 -29.99 14.35 -30.91
N LYS A 305 -30.72 13.50 -31.66
CA LYS A 305 -31.19 13.80 -33.02
C LYS A 305 -32.56 13.19 -33.25
N CYS A 306 -33.52 14.00 -33.69
CA CYS A 306 -34.84 13.51 -34.04
C CYS A 306 -34.81 12.64 -35.30
N ALA A 307 -35.38 11.43 -35.22
CA ALA A 307 -35.40 10.46 -36.31
C ALA A 307 -36.28 10.89 -37.52
N ILE A 308 -37.15 11.89 -37.34
CA ILE A 308 -38.03 12.39 -38.41
C ILE A 308 -37.47 13.65 -39.05
N CYS A 309 -37.31 14.74 -38.28
CA CYS A 309 -36.91 16.02 -38.81
C CYS A 309 -35.39 16.27 -38.79
N GLY A 310 -34.61 15.41 -38.14
CA GLY A 310 -33.16 15.52 -38.08
C GLY A 310 -32.65 16.66 -37.21
N ARG A 311 -33.51 17.47 -36.55
CA ARG A 311 -33.12 18.52 -35.61
C ARG A 311 -32.39 17.93 -34.41
N THR A 312 -31.47 18.68 -33.88
CA THR A 312 -30.61 18.32 -32.75
C THR A 312 -30.77 19.36 -31.62
N GLU A 313 -30.23 19.08 -30.45
CA GLU A 313 -30.19 20.04 -29.35
C GLU A 313 -29.44 21.34 -29.67
N LYS A 314 -28.70 21.39 -30.78
CA LYS A 314 -27.98 22.60 -31.23
C LYS A 314 -28.85 23.52 -32.12
N ASP A 315 -29.92 22.99 -32.70
CA ASP A 315 -30.77 23.73 -33.57
C ASP A 315 -31.83 24.55 -32.80
N ASP A 316 -32.21 24.04 -31.59
CA ASP A 316 -33.16 24.71 -30.70
C ASP A 316 -33.01 24.15 -29.27
N ASP A 317 -32.55 24.98 -28.34
CA ASP A 317 -32.31 24.63 -26.91
C ASP A 317 -33.60 24.28 -26.15
N SER A 318 -34.77 24.55 -26.70
CA SER A 318 -36.09 24.25 -26.12
C SER A 318 -36.61 22.85 -26.44
N LEU A 319 -35.98 22.12 -27.38
CA LEU A 319 -36.42 20.81 -27.82
C LEU A 319 -36.06 19.71 -26.79
N GLU A 320 -37.05 19.03 -26.27
CA GLU A 320 -36.88 17.79 -25.52
C GLU A 320 -36.85 16.59 -26.47
N PHE A 321 -35.91 15.69 -26.26
CA PHE A 321 -35.80 14.44 -27.01
C PHE A 321 -36.13 13.24 -26.11
N ARG A 322 -36.96 12.33 -26.65
CA ARG A 322 -37.36 11.11 -25.93
C ARG A 322 -37.38 9.89 -26.85
N PHE A 323 -37.11 8.74 -26.31
CA PHE A 323 -37.23 7.46 -27.01
C PHE A 323 -38.68 7.01 -27.03
N CYS A 324 -39.12 6.44 -28.17
CA CYS A 324 -40.43 5.84 -28.24
C CYS A 324 -40.36 4.37 -27.77
N SER A 325 -41.16 4.03 -26.76
CA SER A 325 -41.22 2.66 -26.19
C SER A 325 -41.98 1.65 -27.10
N LYS A 326 -42.67 2.13 -28.12
CA LYS A 326 -43.43 1.29 -29.06
C LYS A 326 -42.71 1.00 -30.38
N CYS A 327 -41.62 1.70 -30.67
CA CYS A 327 -40.80 1.43 -31.85
C CYS A 327 -39.78 0.31 -31.54
N ASN A 328 -39.58 -0.56 -32.51
CA ASN A 328 -38.54 -1.59 -32.42
C ASN A 328 -37.19 -0.97 -32.80
N GLY A 329 -36.41 -0.55 -31.77
CA GLY A 329 -35.12 0.10 -31.92
C GLY A 329 -34.98 1.38 -31.08
N SER A 330 -33.77 1.91 -30.95
CA SER A 330 -33.45 3.11 -30.15
C SER A 330 -33.63 4.38 -31.02
N TYR A 331 -34.86 4.74 -31.35
CA TYR A 331 -35.16 5.96 -32.09
C TYR A 331 -35.57 7.09 -31.16
N GLU A 332 -34.87 8.24 -31.27
CA GLU A 332 -35.18 9.46 -30.53
C GLU A 332 -36.06 10.38 -31.38
N TYR A 333 -37.02 11.02 -30.75
CA TYR A 333 -37.93 11.97 -31.34
C TYR A 333 -37.97 13.25 -30.52
N CYS A 334 -38.02 14.41 -31.20
CA CYS A 334 -38.23 15.66 -30.49
C CYS A 334 -39.69 15.78 -30.02
N SER A 335 -39.97 16.73 -29.16
CA SER A 335 -41.31 17.00 -28.59
C SER A 335 -42.41 17.07 -29.64
N ASP A 336 -42.13 17.66 -30.83
CA ASP A 336 -43.10 17.81 -31.92
C ASP A 336 -43.44 16.49 -32.61
N HIS A 337 -42.49 15.55 -32.67
CA HIS A 337 -42.64 14.29 -33.41
C HIS A 337 -42.83 13.06 -32.49
N LEU A 338 -42.77 13.24 -31.19
CA LEU A 338 -42.90 12.13 -30.25
C LEU A 338 -44.27 11.44 -30.31
N TYR A 339 -45.33 12.21 -30.60
CA TYR A 339 -46.70 11.72 -30.62
C TYR A 339 -47.29 11.61 -32.06
N THR A 340 -46.60 12.11 -33.08
CA THR A 340 -47.07 12.18 -34.46
C THR A 340 -46.34 11.24 -35.43
N HIS A 341 -45.34 10.49 -34.96
CA HIS A 341 -44.57 9.56 -35.79
C HIS A 341 -45.27 8.22 -35.99
N GLU A 342 -45.08 7.61 -37.15
CA GLU A 342 -45.45 6.22 -37.39
C GLU A 342 -44.48 5.28 -36.68
N HIS A 343 -45.02 4.27 -35.94
CA HIS A 343 -44.20 3.34 -35.22
C HIS A 343 -43.48 2.39 -36.18
N LYS A 344 -42.15 2.27 -36.01
CA LYS A 344 -41.32 1.31 -36.73
C LYS A 344 -41.42 -0.04 -36.01
N THR A 345 -42.03 -1.03 -36.65
CA THR A 345 -42.17 -2.42 -36.21
C THR A 345 -40.94 -3.25 -36.58
#